data_68d77ec4b61310e2017c23ef87abb326
#
_entry.id   68d77ec4b61310e2017c23ef87abb326
#
_cell.length_a   1.000
_cell.length_b   1.000
_cell.length_c   1.000
_cell.angle_alpha   90.00
_cell.angle_beta   90.00
_cell.angle_gamma   90.00
#
_symmetry.space_group_name_H-M   'P 1'
#
loop_
_entity.id
_entity.type
_entity.pdbx_description
1 polymer ?
#
loop_
_entity_poly.entity_id
_entity_poly.type
_entity_poly.pdbx_seq_one_letter_code
_entity_poly.pdbx_strand_id
1 'polypeptide(L)'
;MDVAFIYNDIYRNSLFGENHPITEKRISNVYDLSKIISFKNVKYYKSSIASVKELSIFHDKDYITALYQAEKKQKVSLENRKKFNIGTASNPIFKEM
;
A
#
# COMPACT_ATOMS: atom_id res chain seq x y z
N MET A 1 -24.49 15.38 -5.52
CA MET A 1 -23.08 15.04 -5.88
C MET A 1 -22.85 13.57 -5.59
N ASP A 2 -22.38 12.84 -6.57
CA ASP A 2 -21.98 11.43 -6.36
C ASP A 2 -20.54 11.37 -5.84
N VAL A 3 -20.29 10.49 -4.89
CA VAL A 3 -18.97 10.27 -4.28
C VAL A 3 -18.50 8.86 -4.59
N ALA A 4 -17.26 8.71 -5.03
CA ALA A 4 -16.62 7.42 -5.18
C ALA A 4 -15.83 7.09 -3.91
N PHE A 5 -16.11 5.94 -3.32
CA PHE A 5 -15.29 5.39 -2.24
C PHE A 5 -14.46 4.22 -2.80
N ILE A 6 -13.17 4.40 -2.81
CA ILE A 6 -12.23 3.41 -3.36
C ILE A 6 -11.60 2.64 -2.20
N TYR A 7 -11.66 1.32 -2.27
CA TYR A 7 -11.21 0.45 -1.19
C TYR A 7 -10.69 -0.89 -1.71
N ASN A 8 -9.84 -1.54 -0.93
CA ASN A 8 -9.41 -2.91 -1.15
C ASN A 8 -9.25 -3.63 0.20
N ASP A 9 -9.63 -4.89 0.26
CA ASP A 9 -9.55 -5.71 1.49
C ASP A 9 -8.13 -5.91 2.02
N ILE A 10 -7.11 -5.65 1.22
CA ILE A 10 -5.72 -5.66 1.67
C ILE A 10 -5.49 -4.72 2.86
N TYR A 11 -6.24 -3.63 2.95
CA TYR A 11 -6.14 -2.66 4.06
C TYR A 11 -6.66 -3.19 5.40
N ARG A 12 -7.29 -4.37 5.41
CA ARG A 12 -7.70 -5.04 6.67
C ARG A 12 -6.54 -5.74 7.36
N ASN A 13 -5.44 -5.95 6.67
CA ASN A 13 -4.28 -6.68 7.18
C ASN A 13 -3.28 -5.71 7.82
N SER A 14 -2.65 -6.14 8.92
CA SER A 14 -1.51 -5.42 9.52
C SER A 14 -0.25 -5.69 8.71
N LEU A 15 -0.02 -4.92 7.65
CA LEU A 15 1.11 -5.14 6.73
C LEU A 15 2.45 -4.64 7.29
N PHE A 16 2.43 -3.68 8.21
CA PHE A 16 3.62 -2.93 8.63
C PHE A 16 4.13 -3.31 10.02
N GLY A 17 3.64 -4.41 10.60
CA GLY A 17 4.03 -4.83 11.95
C GLY A 17 3.29 -4.07 13.07
N GLU A 18 3.38 -4.59 14.30
CA GLU A 18 2.55 -4.13 15.43
C GLU A 18 2.85 -2.70 15.91
N ASN A 19 4.07 -2.23 15.71
CA ASN A 19 4.52 -0.92 16.20
C ASN A 19 4.46 0.19 15.15
N HIS A 20 3.87 -0.08 13.99
CA HIS A 20 3.76 0.93 12.92
C HIS A 20 2.47 1.74 13.10
N PRO A 21 2.47 3.08 12.84
CA PRO A 21 1.28 3.91 12.95
C PRO A 21 0.09 3.46 12.09
N ILE A 22 0.34 2.75 11.00
CA ILE A 22 -0.69 2.19 10.09
C ILE A 22 -1.21 0.82 10.55
N THR A 23 -0.81 0.31 11.72
CA THR A 23 -1.36 -0.94 12.25
C THR A 23 -2.81 -0.82 12.70
N GLU A 24 -3.26 0.37 13.02
CA GLU A 24 -4.66 0.60 13.36
C GLU A 24 -5.55 0.38 12.13
N LYS A 25 -6.66 -0.29 12.34
CA LYS A 25 -7.64 -0.60 11.30
C LYS A 25 -8.49 0.61 10.87
N ARG A 26 -7.87 1.78 10.77
CA ARG A 26 -8.59 3.03 10.46
C ARG A 26 -9.29 3.00 9.11
N ILE A 27 -8.58 2.55 8.08
CA ILE A 27 -9.11 2.51 6.71
C ILE A 27 -10.29 1.54 6.62
N SER A 28 -10.14 0.32 7.12
CA SER A 28 -11.21 -0.67 7.13
C SER A 28 -12.39 -0.26 8.03
N ASN A 29 -12.12 0.37 9.17
CA ASN A 29 -13.17 0.87 10.06
C ASN A 29 -13.99 1.98 9.39
N VAL A 30 -13.34 2.90 8.69
CA VAL A 30 -14.05 3.97 7.93
C VAL A 30 -14.91 3.36 6.83
N TYR A 31 -14.38 2.39 6.10
CA TYR A 31 -15.14 1.67 5.07
C TYR A 31 -16.36 0.97 5.66
N ASP A 32 -16.21 0.20 6.72
CA ASP A 32 -17.30 -0.52 7.37
C ASP A 32 -18.36 0.42 7.93
N LEU A 33 -17.93 1.51 8.59
CA LEU A 33 -18.83 2.53 9.11
C LEU A 33 -19.62 3.20 7.99
N SER A 34 -18.98 3.53 6.87
CA SER A 34 -19.67 4.14 5.72
C SER A 34 -20.76 3.23 5.15
N LYS A 35 -20.55 1.90 5.18
CA LYS A 35 -21.56 0.91 4.77
C LYS A 35 -22.73 0.85 5.73
N ILE A 36 -22.47 0.93 7.03
CA ILE A 36 -23.52 0.92 8.07
C ILE A 36 -24.40 2.18 7.97
N ILE A 37 -23.80 3.34 7.76
CA ILE A 37 -24.53 4.61 7.62
C ILE A 37 -25.35 4.64 6.31
N SER A 38 -24.93 3.90 5.29
CA SER A 38 -25.66 3.78 4.01
C SER A 38 -25.91 5.10 3.30
N PHE A 39 -24.87 5.87 3.02
CA PHE A 39 -24.97 7.09 2.25
C PHE A 39 -25.56 6.85 0.85
N LYS A 40 -26.61 7.56 0.49
CA LYS A 40 -27.35 7.37 -0.77
C LYS A 40 -26.53 7.68 -2.03
N ASN A 41 -25.57 8.59 -1.92
CA ASN A 41 -24.79 9.10 -3.05
C ASN A 41 -23.35 8.58 -3.09
N VAL A 42 -23.05 7.50 -2.37
CA VAL A 42 -21.71 6.90 -2.37
C VAL A 42 -21.73 5.63 -3.21
N LYS A 43 -20.80 5.57 -4.16
CA LYS A 43 -20.51 4.35 -4.96
C LYS A 43 -19.19 3.77 -4.52
N TYR A 44 -19.15 2.48 -4.29
CA TYR A 44 -17.98 1.76 -3.80
C TYR A 44 -17.26 1.05 -4.94
N TYR A 45 -15.97 1.26 -5.04
CA TYR A 45 -15.13 0.66 -6.07
C TYR A 45 -13.97 -0.08 -5.42
N LYS A 46 -13.70 -1.29 -5.89
CA LYS A 46 -12.51 -2.02 -5.49
C LYS A 46 -11.31 -1.52 -6.30
N SER A 47 -10.25 -1.09 -5.62
CA SER A 47 -8.99 -0.77 -6.28
C SER A 47 -8.27 -2.03 -6.76
N SER A 48 -7.51 -1.91 -7.83
CA SER A 48 -6.57 -2.93 -8.30
C SER A 48 -5.15 -2.57 -7.87
N ILE A 49 -4.24 -3.55 -7.95
CA ILE A 49 -2.81 -3.29 -7.74
C ILE A 49 -2.29 -2.54 -8.97
N ALA A 50 -1.59 -1.43 -8.73
CA ALA A 50 -0.97 -0.66 -9.80
C ALA A 50 0.20 -1.44 -10.43
N SER A 51 0.30 -1.37 -11.75
CA SER A 51 1.43 -1.96 -12.48
C SER A 51 2.69 -1.11 -12.34
N VAL A 52 3.85 -1.72 -12.60
CA VAL A 52 5.13 -0.96 -12.65
C VAL A 52 5.06 0.19 -13.64
N LYS A 53 4.38 0.00 -14.77
CA LYS A 53 4.18 1.04 -15.78
C LYS A 53 3.39 2.23 -15.25
N GLU A 54 2.29 1.99 -14.56
CA GLU A 54 1.45 3.03 -13.96
C GLU A 54 2.22 3.79 -12.87
N LEU A 55 2.92 3.09 -11.98
CA LEU A 55 3.73 3.70 -10.93
C LEU A 55 4.89 4.52 -11.50
N SER A 56 5.45 4.11 -12.63
CA SER A 56 6.56 4.80 -13.30
C SER A 56 6.18 6.13 -13.95
N ILE A 57 4.89 6.47 -14.01
CA ILE A 57 4.44 7.81 -14.43
C ILE A 57 4.91 8.87 -13.43
N PHE A 58 4.94 8.55 -12.15
CA PHE A 58 5.38 9.45 -11.08
C PHE A 58 6.75 9.09 -10.51
N HIS A 59 6.96 7.80 -10.21
CA HIS A 59 8.18 7.30 -9.58
C HIS A 59 9.25 6.89 -10.60
N ASP A 60 10.51 6.96 -10.18
CA ASP A 60 11.62 6.41 -10.95
C ASP A 60 11.43 4.90 -11.16
N LYS A 61 11.57 4.44 -12.41
CA LYS A 61 11.37 3.05 -12.78
C LYS A 61 12.34 2.10 -12.08
N ASP A 62 13.58 2.50 -11.89
CA ASP A 62 14.59 1.68 -11.22
C ASP A 62 14.25 1.49 -9.73
N TYR A 63 13.75 2.55 -9.09
CA TYR A 63 13.25 2.48 -7.73
C TYR A 63 12.06 1.52 -7.60
N ILE A 64 11.06 1.64 -8.46
CA ILE A 64 9.88 0.76 -8.44
C ILE A 64 10.26 -0.69 -8.72
N THR A 65 11.17 -0.94 -9.65
CA THR A 65 11.67 -2.28 -9.95
C THR A 65 12.42 -2.88 -8.75
N ALA A 66 13.28 -2.08 -8.10
CA ALA A 66 13.99 -2.50 -6.89
C ALA A 66 13.02 -2.85 -5.74
N LEU A 67 12.00 -2.02 -5.55
CA LEU A 67 10.97 -2.24 -4.52
C LEU A 67 10.15 -3.50 -4.79
N TYR A 68 9.70 -3.70 -6.02
CA TYR A 68 8.97 -4.88 -6.43
C TYR A 68 9.78 -6.18 -6.23
N GLN A 69 11.05 -6.17 -6.62
CA GLN A 69 11.95 -7.32 -6.41
C GLN A 69 12.23 -7.57 -4.93
N ALA A 70 12.40 -6.51 -4.16
CA ALA A 70 12.61 -6.59 -2.72
C ALA A 70 11.41 -7.21 -2.01
N GLU A 71 10.21 -6.79 -2.35
CA GLU A 71 8.97 -7.37 -1.83
C GLU A 71 8.86 -8.85 -2.18
N LYS A 72 9.04 -9.20 -3.44
CA LYS A 72 8.93 -10.58 -3.92
C LYS A 72 9.97 -11.53 -3.31
N LYS A 73 11.21 -11.09 -3.18
CA LYS A 73 12.32 -11.90 -2.65
C LYS A 73 12.48 -11.80 -1.13
N GLN A 74 11.86 -10.80 -0.50
CA GLN A 74 12.07 -10.42 0.90
C GLN A 74 13.55 -10.19 1.25
N LYS A 75 14.29 -9.68 0.26
CA LYS A 75 15.73 -9.35 0.37
C LYS A 75 16.05 -8.13 -0.47
N VAL A 76 17.01 -7.35 0.01
CA VAL A 76 17.54 -6.19 -0.72
C VAL A 76 19.07 -6.31 -0.80
N SER A 77 19.61 -6.07 -2.00
CA SER A 77 21.06 -5.97 -2.18
C SER A 77 21.65 -4.79 -1.43
N LEU A 78 22.94 -4.86 -1.07
CA LEU A 78 23.64 -3.75 -0.42
C LEU A 78 23.61 -2.48 -1.29
N GLU A 79 23.73 -2.64 -2.60
CA GLU A 79 23.63 -1.54 -3.57
C GLU A 79 22.28 -0.84 -3.51
N ASN A 80 21.17 -1.59 -3.58
CA ASN A 80 19.82 -1.04 -3.53
C ASN A 80 19.48 -0.43 -2.15
N ARG A 81 20.01 -0.98 -1.06
CA ARG A 81 19.90 -0.35 0.28
C ARG A 81 20.50 1.03 0.30
N LYS A 82 21.70 1.18 -0.26
CA LYS A 82 22.41 2.46 -0.29
C LYS A 82 21.76 3.45 -1.25
N LYS A 83 21.37 2.97 -2.44
CA LYS A 83 20.82 3.83 -3.49
C LYS A 83 19.41 4.31 -3.18
N PHE A 84 18.56 3.46 -2.65
CA PHE A 84 17.12 3.72 -2.47
C PHE A 84 16.66 3.80 -1.02
N ASN A 85 17.56 3.52 -0.07
CA ASN A 85 17.23 3.48 1.36
C ASN A 85 16.05 2.53 1.68
N ILE A 86 16.05 1.35 1.12
CA ILE A 86 15.05 0.30 1.34
C ILE A 86 15.68 -0.93 2.01
N GLY A 87 14.90 -1.67 2.80
CA GLY A 87 15.38 -2.85 3.51
C GLY A 87 16.37 -2.54 4.63
N THR A 88 16.32 -1.34 5.18
CA THR A 88 17.10 -0.90 6.35
C THR A 88 16.28 -1.06 7.62
N ALA A 89 16.93 -0.92 8.80
CA ALA A 89 16.23 -0.95 10.08
C ALA A 89 15.16 0.15 10.22
N SER A 90 15.44 1.33 9.65
CA SER A 90 14.49 2.46 9.65
C SER A 90 13.46 2.41 8.53
N ASN A 91 13.72 1.63 7.50
CA ASN A 91 12.83 1.49 6.35
C ASN A 91 12.77 0.02 5.88
N PRO A 92 12.18 -0.86 6.70
CA PRO A 92 12.12 -2.29 6.41
C PRO A 92 11.16 -2.59 5.24
N ILE A 93 11.31 -3.79 4.67
CA ILE A 93 10.42 -4.30 3.63
C ILE A 93 9.32 -5.13 4.27
N PHE A 94 8.12 -4.95 3.80
CA PHE A 94 6.97 -5.73 4.18
C PHE A 94 6.37 -6.45 2.96
N LYS A 95 5.69 -7.55 3.19
CA LYS A 95 4.87 -8.19 2.15
C LYS A 95 3.69 -7.28 1.77
N GLU A 96 3.33 -7.30 0.51
CA GLU A 96 2.17 -6.55 -0.02
C GLU A 96 2.25 -5.03 0.18
N MET A 97 3.47 -4.48 0.26
CA MET A 97 3.67 -3.04 0.38
C MET A 97 3.45 -2.29 -0.94
#